data_291c23a34840630a79d7526964363acb
#
_entry.id   291c23a34840630a79d7526964363acb
#
_cell.length_a   1.000
_cell.length_b   1.000
_cell.length_c   1.000
_cell.angle_alpha   90.00
_cell.angle_beta   90.00
_cell.angle_gamma   90.00
#
_symmetry.space_group_name_H-M   'P 1'
#
loop_
_entity.id
_entity.type
_entity.pdbx_description
1 polymer ?
#
loop_
_entity_poly.entity_id
_entity_poly.type
_entity_poly.pdbx_seq_one_letter_code
_entity_poly.pdbx_strand_id
1 'polypeptide(L)'
;MAKWTPMNKNTSPQSRSSARPRAHVRGRGDSAEHSERGHRRDRRDPAQRIKGVESDKARARRAQAPITLRGRIRRMLIVVGVPNLVVVLGILVVAIAALLLTSSPSAWLPTIVGEAWMVFNLAPIRAGGIDVGFIPVLPALLLAWLVGRRVRAAVKDKASINDLIVVSACVLLVPLVLTVIAWLMLWDAGKVYDVSPPELYRVLPRMVLLHAVALVGGMGPRLWKALAKRSGIPRVFVDAAQIGLSYLGYLFAVGFILVVVLWGVGWSRQSEMLAEYPVLNALGTAGLFLLSVLYLPNAAVAAGAVLSGSELHIGEGTSVSLFSGHVVPLPPLPLAATVPPSISSWAAVLLIVPAVAAVVAFYRRRALVAFQVALVATVTAAVAALVAVYGVSGALGVYGYTGPEVWTAVGLSCLWCLVVGCAFATAQAVTSWRARRAAATEAAPEAPAETEKTVHTPVNTANAVPVSALLDDVPVTEEPSAEDAAEADAEADTETEADVIDAGVVESDDAESENAEENEDEEPAEDAEPGTGEVSEAEDEAPSKE
;
A
#
# COMPACT_ATOMS: atom_id res chain seq x y z
N MET A 1 -51.07 13.77 -23.22
CA MET A 1 -52.01 13.54 -22.09
C MET A 1 -51.83 12.12 -21.58
N ALA A 2 -51.20 11.98 -20.45
CA ALA A 2 -51.34 10.86 -19.49
C ALA A 2 -50.41 11.16 -18.29
N LYS A 3 -51.03 11.50 -17.17
CA LYS A 3 -50.41 11.77 -15.87
C LYS A 3 -49.94 10.44 -15.26
N TRP A 4 -48.69 10.35 -14.80
CA TRP A 4 -48.21 9.33 -13.92
C TRP A 4 -47.94 9.93 -12.54
N THR A 5 -48.67 9.45 -11.54
CA THR A 5 -48.50 9.71 -10.11
C THR A 5 -47.45 8.75 -9.52
N PRO A 6 -46.54 9.17 -8.64
CA PRO A 6 -45.60 8.27 -7.98
C PRO A 6 -46.21 7.66 -6.72
N MET A 7 -46.10 6.35 -6.60
CA MET A 7 -46.55 5.54 -5.47
C MET A 7 -45.45 5.51 -4.41
N ASN A 8 -45.74 6.12 -3.26
CA ASN A 8 -44.90 6.16 -2.06
C ASN A 8 -45.06 4.84 -1.28
N LYS A 9 -43.99 4.07 -1.06
CA LYS A 9 -43.94 2.95 -0.12
C LYS A 9 -42.68 3.04 0.72
N ASN A 10 -42.79 3.72 1.85
CA ASN A 10 -41.86 3.59 2.96
C ASN A 10 -42.68 3.39 4.23
N THR A 11 -42.69 2.17 4.73
CA THR A 11 -43.04 1.87 6.14
C THR A 11 -42.15 0.73 6.62
N SER A 12 -41.09 1.11 7.36
CA SER A 12 -40.34 0.20 8.22
C SER A 12 -40.91 0.29 9.65
N PRO A 13 -41.13 -0.82 10.37
CA PRO A 13 -41.54 -0.77 11.77
C PRO A 13 -40.32 -0.57 12.68
N GLN A 14 -40.36 0.52 13.43
CA GLN A 14 -39.47 0.79 14.56
C GLN A 14 -39.82 -0.11 15.75
N SER A 15 -38.84 -0.82 16.27
CA SER A 15 -38.93 -1.54 17.54
C SER A 15 -38.89 -0.55 18.70
N ARG A 16 -39.98 -0.48 19.45
CA ARG A 16 -40.11 0.27 20.71
C ARG A 16 -39.56 -0.53 21.89
N SER A 17 -38.67 0.10 22.62
CA SER A 17 -38.20 -0.31 23.94
C SER A 17 -39.35 -0.39 24.98
N SER A 18 -39.42 -1.52 25.67
CA SER A 18 -40.38 -1.74 26.76
C SER A 18 -39.85 -1.16 28.08
N ALA A 19 -40.58 -0.25 28.64
CA ALA A 19 -40.45 0.25 30.01
C ALA A 19 -41.09 -0.74 31.00
N ARG A 20 -40.45 -0.93 32.16
CA ARG A 20 -40.95 -1.67 33.33
C ARG A 20 -42.18 -1.00 33.93
N PRO A 21 -43.19 -1.76 34.38
CA PRO A 21 -44.14 -1.26 35.40
C PRO A 21 -43.85 -1.82 36.78
N ARG A 22 -44.07 -0.93 37.76
CA ARG A 22 -44.05 -1.14 39.21
C ARG A 22 -45.20 -2.00 39.70
N ALA A 23 -44.90 -2.72 40.77
CA ALA A 23 -45.84 -3.47 41.57
C ALA A 23 -46.97 -2.61 42.16
N HIS A 24 -48.20 -3.11 42.15
CA HIS A 24 -49.24 -2.78 43.12
C HIS A 24 -50.02 -4.02 43.59
N VAL A 25 -50.31 -3.97 44.87
CA VAL A 25 -50.78 -5.01 45.77
C VAL A 25 -52.33 -5.05 45.83
N ARG A 26 -52.87 -6.25 46.10
CA ARG A 26 -54.15 -6.61 46.68
C ARG A 26 -55.42 -6.66 45.83
N GLY A 27 -56.00 -7.82 45.96
CA GLY A 27 -57.45 -8.02 45.73
C GLY A 27 -57.81 -9.52 45.64
N ARG A 28 -58.39 -9.99 46.72
CA ARG A 28 -58.93 -11.32 47.04
C ARG A 28 -60.22 -11.58 46.25
N GLY A 29 -60.44 -12.80 45.74
CA GLY A 29 -61.76 -13.21 45.26
C GLY A 29 -61.73 -14.52 44.50
N ASP A 30 -62.39 -15.54 45.04
CA ASP A 30 -62.62 -16.90 44.57
C ASP A 30 -63.20 -16.99 43.15
N SER A 31 -62.84 -17.98 42.42
CA SER A 31 -63.73 -18.97 41.78
C SER A 31 -62.92 -19.96 40.94
N ALA A 32 -63.18 -21.24 41.16
CA ALA A 32 -62.69 -22.42 40.45
C ALA A 32 -63.29 -22.47 39.05
N GLU A 33 -62.53 -23.07 38.19
CA GLU A 33 -62.84 -24.11 37.20
C GLU A 33 -62.14 -23.95 35.84
N HIS A 34 -61.48 -25.04 35.45
CA HIS A 34 -61.12 -25.47 34.12
C HIS A 34 -60.27 -24.60 33.18
N SER A 35 -59.01 -24.92 33.12
CA SER A 35 -58.39 -25.30 31.86
C SER A 35 -57.01 -25.97 32.07
N GLU A 36 -57.01 -27.28 32.11
CA GLU A 36 -55.85 -28.10 31.82
C GLU A 36 -55.46 -27.91 30.37
N ARG A 37 -54.44 -27.10 30.09
CA ARG A 37 -53.66 -27.16 28.88
C ARG A 37 -52.21 -26.91 29.18
N GLY A 38 -51.48 -27.99 29.38
CA GLY A 38 -50.23 -28.22 28.72
C GLY A 38 -49.00 -27.41 29.13
N HIS A 39 -48.62 -27.39 30.43
CA HIS A 39 -47.23 -27.27 30.77
C HIS A 39 -46.55 -28.64 30.56
N ARG A 40 -46.25 -29.00 29.27
CA ARG A 40 -45.18 -29.96 28.98
C ARG A 40 -43.89 -29.32 29.41
N ARG A 41 -43.55 -29.40 30.68
CA ARG A 41 -42.18 -29.26 31.19
C ARG A 41 -41.40 -30.39 30.50
N ASP A 42 -40.50 -29.96 29.60
CA ASP A 42 -39.53 -30.78 28.91
C ASP A 42 -38.71 -31.55 29.99
N ARG A 43 -39.23 -32.73 30.38
CA ARG A 43 -38.49 -33.69 31.20
C ARG A 43 -37.50 -34.38 30.31
N ARG A 44 -36.47 -33.62 29.82
CA ARG A 44 -35.28 -34.25 29.30
C ARG A 44 -34.58 -34.91 30.48
N ASP A 45 -34.36 -36.23 30.33
CA ASP A 45 -33.65 -37.03 31.31
C ASP A 45 -32.38 -36.32 31.80
N PRO A 46 -32.09 -36.32 33.09
CA PRO A 46 -30.89 -35.73 33.67
C PRO A 46 -29.62 -36.20 32.98
N ALA A 47 -29.59 -37.47 32.51
CA ALA A 47 -28.50 -38.04 31.75
C ALA A 47 -28.30 -37.39 30.37
N GLN A 48 -29.37 -36.94 29.68
CA GLN A 48 -29.26 -36.20 28.42
C GLN A 48 -28.81 -34.76 28.63
N ARG A 49 -29.17 -34.11 29.72
CA ARG A 49 -28.66 -32.79 30.11
C ARG A 49 -27.16 -32.83 30.40
N ILE A 50 -26.70 -33.84 31.12
CA ILE A 50 -25.27 -34.01 31.45
C ILE A 50 -24.46 -34.23 30.15
N LYS A 51 -24.92 -35.12 29.25
CA LYS A 51 -24.29 -35.34 27.95
C LYS A 51 -24.28 -34.09 27.05
N GLY A 52 -25.33 -33.27 27.09
CA GLY A 52 -25.39 -31.98 26.39
C GLY A 52 -24.35 -30.98 26.93
N VAL A 53 -24.27 -30.84 28.26
CA VAL A 53 -23.29 -29.95 28.91
C VAL A 53 -21.85 -30.43 28.72
N GLU A 54 -21.59 -31.73 28.72
CA GLU A 54 -20.26 -32.30 28.42
C GLU A 54 -19.88 -32.11 26.96
N SER A 55 -20.83 -32.25 26.01
CA SER A 55 -20.59 -32.00 24.60
C SER A 55 -20.31 -30.52 24.33
N ASP A 56 -21.00 -29.60 25.01
CA ASP A 56 -20.77 -28.16 24.89
C ASP A 56 -19.45 -27.73 25.56
N LYS A 57 -19.10 -28.32 26.71
CA LYS A 57 -17.78 -28.14 27.32
C LYS A 57 -16.67 -28.71 26.46
N ALA A 58 -16.86 -29.86 25.83
CA ALA A 58 -15.89 -30.45 24.90
C ALA A 58 -15.75 -29.61 23.61
N ARG A 59 -16.85 -29.06 23.09
CA ARG A 59 -16.83 -28.08 21.98
C ARG A 59 -16.12 -26.78 22.39
N ALA A 60 -16.40 -26.23 23.56
CA ALA A 60 -15.73 -25.05 24.10
C ALA A 60 -14.24 -25.29 24.33
N ARG A 61 -13.85 -26.45 24.87
CA ARG A 61 -12.43 -26.84 25.01
C ARG A 61 -11.74 -27.03 23.66
N ARG A 62 -12.40 -27.61 22.65
CA ARG A 62 -11.85 -27.72 21.28
C ARG A 62 -11.73 -26.34 20.60
N ALA A 63 -12.64 -25.42 20.88
CA ALA A 63 -12.56 -24.03 20.40
C ALA A 63 -11.45 -23.21 21.09
N GLN A 64 -11.04 -23.63 22.32
CA GLN A 64 -9.97 -23.00 23.10
C GLN A 64 -8.62 -23.72 22.99
N ALA A 65 -8.55 -24.89 22.32
CA ALA A 65 -7.29 -25.57 22.11
C ALA A 65 -6.32 -24.66 21.35
N PRO A 66 -5.06 -24.50 21.79
CA PRO A 66 -4.09 -23.69 21.08
C PRO A 66 -3.93 -24.23 19.65
N ILE A 67 -4.16 -23.37 18.67
CA ILE A 67 -4.02 -23.75 17.25
C ILE A 67 -2.56 -24.10 17.03
N THR A 68 -2.27 -25.36 16.70
CA THR A 68 -0.90 -25.84 16.42
C THR A 68 -0.32 -25.03 15.24
N LEU A 69 1.01 -24.89 15.17
CA LEU A 69 1.70 -24.22 14.07
C LEU A 69 1.24 -24.77 12.71
N ARG A 70 1.14 -26.09 12.58
CA ARG A 70 0.64 -26.76 11.37
C ARG A 70 -0.79 -26.33 11.01
N GLY A 71 -1.67 -26.20 12.01
CA GLY A 71 -3.05 -25.73 11.81
C GLY A 71 -3.10 -24.27 11.35
N ARG A 72 -2.21 -23.41 11.86
CA ARG A 72 -2.07 -22.00 11.43
C ARG A 72 -1.57 -21.92 10.00
N ILE A 73 -0.51 -22.63 9.65
CA ILE A 73 0.04 -22.67 8.29
C ILE A 73 -1.04 -23.13 7.31
N ARG A 74 -1.75 -24.24 7.57
CA ARG A 74 -2.82 -24.74 6.71
C ARG A 74 -3.92 -23.70 6.51
N ARG A 75 -4.33 -23.00 7.59
CA ARG A 75 -5.35 -21.94 7.51
C ARG A 75 -4.88 -20.77 6.65
N MET A 76 -3.66 -20.28 6.84
CA MET A 76 -3.11 -19.15 6.10
C MET A 76 -2.79 -19.50 4.65
N LEU A 77 -2.36 -20.73 4.40
CA LEU A 77 -2.18 -21.26 3.05
C LEU A 77 -3.50 -21.26 2.25
N ILE A 78 -4.62 -21.64 2.86
CA ILE A 78 -5.94 -21.57 2.22
C ILE A 78 -6.34 -20.11 1.96
N VAL A 79 -6.10 -19.21 2.93
CA VAL A 79 -6.43 -17.79 2.79
C VAL A 79 -5.73 -17.15 1.60
N VAL A 80 -4.45 -17.47 1.40
CA VAL A 80 -3.62 -16.91 0.32
C VAL A 80 -3.73 -17.76 -0.96
N GLY A 81 -3.82 -19.08 -0.84
CA GLY A 81 -3.90 -20.00 -1.98
C GLY A 81 -5.18 -19.80 -2.79
N VAL A 82 -6.32 -19.57 -2.12
CA VAL A 82 -7.61 -19.40 -2.83
C VAL A 82 -7.61 -18.25 -3.83
N PRO A 83 -7.19 -17.00 -3.51
CA PRO A 83 -7.17 -15.94 -4.50
C PRO A 83 -6.21 -16.23 -5.66
N ASN A 84 -5.03 -16.79 -5.39
CA ASN A 84 -4.09 -17.16 -6.43
C ASN A 84 -4.66 -18.27 -7.34
N LEU A 85 -5.30 -19.28 -6.76
CA LEU A 85 -5.96 -20.34 -7.52
C LEU A 85 -7.10 -19.79 -8.39
N VAL A 86 -7.91 -18.86 -7.88
CA VAL A 86 -8.97 -18.21 -8.65
C VAL A 86 -8.41 -17.47 -9.85
N VAL A 87 -7.29 -16.76 -9.68
CA VAL A 87 -6.62 -16.06 -10.78
C VAL A 87 -6.06 -17.05 -11.81
N VAL A 88 -5.38 -18.10 -11.37
CA VAL A 88 -4.84 -19.14 -12.28
C VAL A 88 -5.97 -19.82 -13.07
N LEU A 89 -7.08 -20.17 -12.42
CA LEU A 89 -8.25 -20.73 -13.10
C LEU A 89 -8.88 -19.73 -14.07
N GLY A 90 -8.94 -18.45 -13.70
CA GLY A 90 -9.41 -17.37 -14.58
C GLY A 90 -8.53 -17.24 -15.83
N ILE A 91 -7.20 -17.22 -15.66
CA ILE A 91 -6.23 -17.22 -16.76
C ILE A 91 -6.45 -18.41 -17.67
N LEU A 92 -6.58 -19.62 -17.10
CA LEU A 92 -6.80 -20.84 -17.86
C LEU A 92 -8.08 -20.78 -18.71
N VAL A 93 -9.18 -20.32 -18.13
CA VAL A 93 -10.47 -20.17 -18.84
C VAL A 93 -10.35 -19.16 -19.98
N VAL A 94 -9.73 -18.00 -19.73
CA VAL A 94 -9.52 -16.95 -20.75
C VAL A 94 -8.57 -17.44 -21.84
N ALA A 95 -7.50 -18.15 -21.49
CA ALA A 95 -6.56 -18.72 -22.46
C ALA A 95 -7.23 -19.76 -23.38
N ILE A 96 -8.02 -20.67 -22.82
CA ILE A 96 -8.79 -21.65 -23.61
C ILE A 96 -9.79 -20.92 -24.53
N ALA A 97 -10.53 -19.93 -24.00
CA ALA A 97 -11.47 -19.17 -24.80
C ALA A 97 -10.76 -18.42 -25.95
N ALA A 98 -9.61 -17.81 -25.70
CA ALA A 98 -8.82 -17.13 -26.71
C ALA A 98 -8.35 -18.09 -27.81
N LEU A 99 -7.81 -19.28 -27.44
CA LEU A 99 -7.38 -20.29 -28.41
C LEU A 99 -8.54 -20.80 -29.29
N LEU A 100 -9.72 -20.99 -28.70
CA LEU A 100 -10.89 -21.41 -29.45
C LEU A 100 -11.39 -20.30 -30.41
N LEU A 101 -11.42 -19.05 -29.96
CA LEU A 101 -11.86 -17.90 -30.77
C LEU A 101 -10.92 -17.62 -31.93
N THR A 102 -9.61 -17.83 -31.74
CA THR A 102 -8.57 -17.59 -32.76
C THR A 102 -8.26 -18.83 -33.59
N SER A 103 -8.90 -19.98 -33.29
CA SER A 103 -8.61 -21.28 -33.92
C SER A 103 -7.11 -21.66 -33.85
N SER A 104 -6.44 -21.21 -32.77
CA SER A 104 -5.01 -21.46 -32.55
C SER A 104 -4.75 -22.86 -31.97
N PRO A 105 -3.58 -23.47 -32.23
CA PRO A 105 -3.24 -24.78 -31.69
C PRO A 105 -3.24 -24.80 -30.17
N SER A 106 -3.82 -25.85 -29.55
CA SER A 106 -3.86 -26.02 -28.09
C SER A 106 -2.46 -26.16 -27.45
N ALA A 107 -1.45 -26.45 -28.23
CA ALA A 107 -0.05 -26.52 -27.78
C ALA A 107 0.49 -25.19 -27.22
N TRP A 108 -0.11 -24.04 -27.58
CA TRP A 108 0.21 -22.72 -27.01
C TRP A 108 -0.33 -22.50 -25.58
N LEU A 109 -1.23 -23.38 -25.09
CA LEU A 109 -1.89 -23.15 -23.80
C LEU A 109 -0.91 -22.95 -22.61
N PRO A 110 0.15 -23.78 -22.44
CA PRO A 110 1.11 -23.56 -21.35
C PRO A 110 1.83 -22.21 -21.44
N THR A 111 2.23 -21.81 -22.65
CA THR A 111 2.89 -20.53 -22.90
C THR A 111 2.00 -19.36 -22.51
N ILE A 112 0.76 -19.34 -23.01
CA ILE A 112 -0.22 -18.28 -22.72
C ILE A 112 -0.50 -18.18 -21.21
N VAL A 113 -0.64 -19.33 -20.53
CA VAL A 113 -0.86 -19.35 -19.08
C VAL A 113 0.35 -18.84 -18.31
N GLY A 114 1.55 -19.23 -18.73
CA GLY A 114 2.80 -18.76 -18.13
C GLY A 114 3.00 -17.25 -18.29
N GLU A 115 2.85 -16.72 -19.50
CA GLU A 115 2.97 -15.28 -19.77
C GLU A 115 1.88 -14.47 -19.06
N ALA A 116 0.62 -14.92 -19.12
CA ALA A 116 -0.45 -14.25 -18.39
C ALA A 116 -0.17 -14.20 -16.88
N TRP A 117 0.37 -15.27 -16.28
CA TRP A 117 0.79 -15.25 -14.88
C TRP A 117 1.90 -14.23 -14.63
N MET A 118 2.88 -14.11 -15.54
CA MET A 118 3.93 -13.08 -15.44
C MET A 118 3.33 -11.67 -15.48
N VAL A 119 2.37 -11.41 -16.38
CA VAL A 119 1.64 -10.11 -16.44
C VAL A 119 0.92 -9.80 -15.12
N PHE A 120 0.24 -10.78 -14.52
CA PHE A 120 -0.42 -10.59 -13.20
C PHE A 120 0.57 -10.27 -12.08
N ASN A 121 1.84 -10.59 -12.23
CA ASN A 121 2.91 -10.31 -11.26
C ASN A 121 3.81 -9.13 -11.67
N LEU A 122 3.43 -8.34 -12.67
CA LEU A 122 4.22 -7.21 -13.23
C LEU A 122 5.59 -7.65 -13.77
N ALA A 123 5.77 -8.94 -14.02
CA ALA A 123 6.99 -9.47 -14.57
C ALA A 123 7.07 -9.19 -16.07
N PRO A 124 8.25 -8.87 -16.61
CA PRO A 124 8.42 -8.70 -18.05
C PRO A 124 8.10 -10.00 -18.79
N ILE A 125 7.72 -9.88 -20.05
CA ILE A 125 7.55 -11.00 -20.98
C ILE A 125 8.55 -10.88 -22.11
N ARG A 126 8.94 -12.00 -22.72
CA ARG A 126 9.92 -12.05 -23.81
C ARG A 126 9.45 -12.99 -24.89
N ALA A 127 9.27 -12.45 -26.09
CA ALA A 127 8.88 -13.21 -27.27
C ALA A 127 9.55 -12.61 -28.51
N GLY A 128 10.00 -13.46 -29.45
CA GLY A 128 10.66 -13.01 -30.69
C GLY A 128 11.94 -12.21 -30.45
N GLY A 129 12.68 -12.51 -29.37
CA GLY A 129 13.87 -11.73 -28.98
C GLY A 129 13.56 -10.33 -28.42
N ILE A 130 12.29 -9.95 -28.27
CA ILE A 130 11.83 -8.63 -27.80
C ILE A 130 11.43 -8.71 -26.33
N ASP A 131 12.01 -7.82 -25.51
CA ASP A 131 11.64 -7.66 -24.10
C ASP A 131 10.52 -6.65 -23.94
N VAL A 132 9.39 -7.05 -23.35
CA VAL A 132 8.30 -6.17 -22.97
C VAL A 132 8.23 -6.10 -21.44
N GLY A 133 8.77 -5.04 -20.90
CA GLY A 133 8.79 -4.75 -19.45
C GLY A 133 7.74 -3.70 -19.04
N PHE A 134 7.17 -2.97 -20.00
CA PHE A 134 6.03 -2.08 -19.80
C PHE A 134 4.75 -2.93 -19.78
N ILE A 135 4.36 -3.38 -18.59
CA ILE A 135 3.27 -4.34 -18.40
C ILE A 135 1.99 -3.62 -17.96
N PRO A 136 0.79 -4.05 -18.44
CA PRO A 136 -0.46 -3.50 -17.96
C PRO A 136 -0.69 -3.81 -16.47
N VAL A 137 -0.89 -2.76 -15.67
CA VAL A 137 -0.94 -2.87 -14.19
C VAL A 137 -2.30 -3.33 -13.68
N LEU A 138 -3.39 -3.18 -14.46
CA LEU A 138 -4.74 -3.53 -13.99
C LEU A 138 -4.87 -4.99 -13.51
N PRO A 139 -4.35 -6.02 -14.22
CA PRO A 139 -4.38 -7.40 -13.74
C PRO A 139 -3.66 -7.58 -12.41
N ALA A 140 -2.49 -6.96 -12.25
CA ALA A 140 -1.73 -7.01 -11.01
C ALA A 140 -2.45 -6.31 -9.84
N LEU A 141 -3.11 -5.18 -10.07
CA LEU A 141 -3.95 -4.51 -9.07
C LEU A 141 -5.13 -5.39 -8.65
N LEU A 142 -5.74 -6.12 -9.58
CA LEU A 142 -6.80 -7.08 -9.27
C LEU A 142 -6.29 -8.19 -8.35
N LEU A 143 -5.13 -8.79 -8.68
CA LEU A 143 -4.49 -9.81 -7.84
C LEU A 143 -4.16 -9.25 -6.45
N ALA A 144 -3.52 -8.08 -6.39
CA ALA A 144 -3.16 -7.42 -5.13
C ALA A 144 -4.40 -7.11 -4.27
N TRP A 145 -5.49 -6.65 -4.89
CA TRP A 145 -6.77 -6.40 -4.22
C TRP A 145 -7.39 -7.69 -3.66
N LEU A 146 -7.41 -8.77 -4.45
CA LEU A 146 -7.95 -10.07 -4.03
C LEU A 146 -7.15 -10.63 -2.83
N VAL A 147 -5.82 -10.62 -2.92
CA VAL A 147 -4.92 -11.06 -1.83
C VAL A 147 -5.09 -10.16 -0.60
N GLY A 148 -5.04 -8.84 -0.77
CA GLY A 148 -5.19 -7.87 0.32
C GLY A 148 -6.54 -7.97 1.02
N ARG A 149 -7.64 -8.21 0.27
CA ARG A 149 -8.97 -8.44 0.83
C ARG A 149 -9.01 -9.71 1.69
N ARG A 150 -8.34 -10.78 1.27
CA ARG A 150 -8.25 -12.03 2.04
C ARG A 150 -7.38 -11.90 3.26
N VAL A 151 -6.22 -11.22 3.15
CA VAL A 151 -5.37 -10.88 4.29
C VAL A 151 -6.16 -10.07 5.31
N ARG A 152 -6.88 -9.02 4.89
CA ARG A 152 -7.72 -8.21 5.78
C ARG A 152 -8.77 -9.04 6.52
N ALA A 153 -9.42 -9.97 5.83
CA ALA A 153 -10.40 -10.87 6.44
C ALA A 153 -9.74 -11.80 7.47
N ALA A 154 -8.52 -12.29 7.20
CA ALA A 154 -7.80 -13.19 8.10
C ALA A 154 -7.29 -12.52 9.37
N VAL A 155 -6.88 -11.23 9.29
CA VAL A 155 -6.27 -10.49 10.42
C VAL A 155 -7.26 -9.60 11.18
N LYS A 156 -8.54 -9.54 10.76
CA LYS A 156 -9.55 -8.66 11.34
C LYS A 156 -9.85 -8.97 12.81
N ASP A 157 -9.92 -10.25 13.17
CA ASP A 157 -10.33 -10.74 14.48
C ASP A 157 -9.13 -11.37 15.22
N LYS A 158 -8.47 -10.59 16.08
CA LYS A 158 -7.44 -11.04 17.04
C LYS A 158 -6.27 -11.83 16.42
N ALA A 159 -5.57 -11.24 15.46
CA ALA A 159 -4.36 -11.85 14.92
C ALA A 159 -3.22 -11.82 15.96
N SER A 160 -2.61 -12.99 16.21
CA SER A 160 -1.35 -13.12 16.94
C SER A 160 -0.19 -12.66 16.06
N ILE A 161 0.94 -12.28 16.66
CA ILE A 161 2.17 -11.98 15.90
C ILE A 161 2.58 -13.19 15.04
N ASN A 162 2.51 -14.39 15.61
CA ASN A 162 2.81 -15.61 14.87
C ASN A 162 1.85 -15.80 13.66
N ASP A 163 0.59 -15.38 13.78
CA ASP A 163 -0.34 -15.42 12.64
C ASP A 163 0.06 -14.39 11.55
N LEU A 164 0.58 -13.22 11.96
CA LEU A 164 1.09 -12.21 11.02
C LEU A 164 2.33 -12.71 10.28
N ILE A 165 3.27 -13.34 10.98
CA ILE A 165 4.47 -13.91 10.36
C ILE A 165 4.08 -15.00 9.36
N VAL A 166 3.19 -15.92 9.76
CA VAL A 166 2.74 -17.01 8.88
C VAL A 166 1.98 -16.49 7.67
N VAL A 167 1.08 -15.51 7.82
CA VAL A 167 0.37 -14.94 6.66
C VAL A 167 1.34 -14.19 5.73
N SER A 168 2.31 -13.46 6.28
CA SER A 168 3.32 -12.76 5.48
C SER A 168 4.18 -13.75 4.68
N ALA A 169 4.63 -14.83 5.32
CA ALA A 169 5.36 -15.90 4.64
C ALA A 169 4.51 -16.55 3.53
N CYS A 170 3.25 -16.87 3.80
CA CYS A 170 2.36 -17.47 2.78
C CYS A 170 2.11 -16.50 1.61
N VAL A 171 1.93 -15.19 1.87
CA VAL A 171 1.69 -14.18 0.82
C VAL A 171 2.87 -14.06 -0.13
N LEU A 172 4.09 -14.30 0.33
CA LEU A 172 5.29 -14.27 -0.51
C LEU A 172 5.62 -15.63 -1.14
N LEU A 173 5.52 -16.72 -0.37
CA LEU A 173 5.93 -18.05 -0.83
C LEU A 173 4.95 -18.66 -1.86
N VAL A 174 3.63 -18.47 -1.68
CA VAL A 174 2.65 -19.07 -2.61
C VAL A 174 2.82 -18.52 -4.03
N PRO A 175 2.82 -17.19 -4.27
CA PRO A 175 3.05 -16.66 -5.60
C PRO A 175 4.47 -16.92 -6.11
N LEU A 176 5.48 -17.01 -5.22
CA LEU A 176 6.83 -17.39 -5.61
C LEU A 176 6.86 -18.77 -6.27
N VAL A 177 6.24 -19.77 -5.63
CA VAL A 177 6.15 -21.14 -6.18
C VAL A 177 5.43 -21.13 -7.52
N LEU A 178 4.30 -20.42 -7.63
CA LEU A 178 3.54 -20.32 -8.89
C LEU A 178 4.34 -19.60 -9.98
N THR A 179 5.10 -18.57 -9.63
CA THR A 179 5.97 -17.84 -10.57
C THR A 179 7.12 -18.72 -11.07
N VAL A 180 7.72 -19.53 -10.18
CA VAL A 180 8.74 -20.51 -10.60
C VAL A 180 8.13 -21.57 -11.54
N ILE A 181 6.93 -22.06 -11.25
CA ILE A 181 6.22 -23.01 -12.15
C ILE A 181 5.96 -22.35 -13.51
N ALA A 182 5.43 -21.13 -13.56
CA ALA A 182 5.20 -20.39 -14.79
C ALA A 182 6.51 -20.15 -15.56
N TRP A 183 7.59 -19.81 -14.87
CA TRP A 183 8.91 -19.66 -15.43
C TRP A 183 9.42 -20.95 -16.09
N LEU A 184 9.26 -22.10 -15.41
CA LEU A 184 9.62 -23.42 -15.95
C LEU A 184 8.75 -23.79 -17.17
N MET A 185 7.45 -23.43 -17.17
CA MET A 185 6.59 -23.63 -18.33
C MET A 185 7.09 -22.83 -19.55
N LEU A 186 7.50 -21.58 -19.35
CA LEU A 186 8.07 -20.74 -20.42
C LEU A 186 9.45 -21.25 -20.88
N TRP A 187 10.27 -21.73 -19.96
CA TRP A 187 11.56 -22.33 -20.29
C TRP A 187 11.39 -23.61 -21.15
N ASP A 188 10.40 -24.44 -20.84
CA ASP A 188 10.10 -25.63 -21.63
C ASP A 188 9.50 -25.27 -22.99
N ALA A 189 8.58 -24.30 -23.03
CA ALA A 189 7.99 -23.78 -24.26
C ALA A 189 9.03 -23.18 -25.22
N GLY A 190 10.06 -22.54 -24.69
CA GLY A 190 11.18 -21.95 -25.47
C GLY A 190 12.02 -22.96 -26.27
N LYS A 191 11.86 -24.26 -26.03
CA LYS A 191 12.50 -25.30 -26.84
C LYS A 191 11.80 -25.54 -28.18
N VAL A 192 10.55 -25.09 -28.31
CA VAL A 192 9.67 -25.35 -29.46
C VAL A 192 9.21 -24.05 -30.12
N TYR A 193 9.01 -23.01 -29.33
CA TYR A 193 8.50 -21.71 -29.77
C TYR A 193 9.55 -20.64 -29.55
N ASP A 194 9.46 -19.55 -30.31
CA ASP A 194 10.30 -18.38 -30.11
C ASP A 194 9.81 -17.53 -28.91
N VAL A 195 9.85 -18.16 -27.73
CA VAL A 195 9.48 -17.59 -26.43
C VAL A 195 10.59 -17.93 -25.45
N SER A 196 10.95 -17.01 -24.59
CA SER A 196 11.95 -17.29 -23.56
C SER A 196 11.48 -16.82 -22.18
N PRO A 197 11.85 -17.53 -21.10
CA PRO A 197 11.51 -17.08 -19.76
C PRO A 197 12.24 -15.76 -19.47
N PRO A 198 11.57 -14.81 -18.81
CA PRO A 198 12.21 -13.57 -18.39
C PRO A 198 13.25 -13.82 -17.29
N GLU A 199 14.19 -12.91 -17.16
CA GLU A 199 15.26 -12.98 -16.15
C GLU A 199 14.73 -12.90 -14.73
N LEU A 200 15.01 -13.89 -13.91
CA LEU A 200 14.48 -14.00 -12.54
C LEU A 200 14.81 -12.78 -11.66
N TYR A 201 15.97 -12.14 -11.87
CA TYR A 201 16.34 -10.94 -11.11
C TYR A 201 15.46 -9.72 -11.42
N ARG A 202 14.74 -9.70 -12.54
CA ARG A 202 13.70 -8.69 -12.86
C ARG A 202 12.32 -9.12 -12.39
N VAL A 203 12.01 -10.42 -12.46
CA VAL A 203 10.70 -10.98 -12.06
C VAL A 203 10.50 -10.91 -10.56
N LEU A 204 11.47 -11.44 -9.78
CA LEU A 204 11.31 -11.62 -8.34
C LEU A 204 11.09 -10.32 -7.57
N PRO A 205 11.83 -9.21 -7.80
CA PRO A 205 11.58 -7.96 -7.09
C PRO A 205 10.19 -7.38 -7.36
N ARG A 206 9.69 -7.45 -8.59
CA ARG A 206 8.36 -6.94 -8.97
C ARG A 206 7.26 -7.77 -8.31
N MET A 207 7.37 -9.10 -8.35
CA MET A 207 6.44 -10.02 -7.68
C MET A 207 6.43 -9.78 -6.16
N VAL A 208 7.59 -9.72 -5.51
CA VAL A 208 7.70 -9.47 -4.07
C VAL A 208 7.11 -8.10 -3.72
N LEU A 209 7.41 -7.06 -4.48
CA LEU A 209 6.89 -5.71 -4.26
C LEU A 209 5.37 -5.68 -4.35
N LEU A 210 4.77 -6.29 -5.39
CA LEU A 210 3.33 -6.38 -5.57
C LEU A 210 2.64 -7.04 -4.36
N HIS A 211 3.17 -8.18 -3.93
CA HIS A 211 2.60 -8.94 -2.81
C HIS A 211 2.86 -8.27 -1.45
N ALA A 212 4.00 -7.56 -1.29
CA ALA A 212 4.25 -6.72 -0.11
C ALA A 212 3.25 -5.55 -0.04
N VAL A 213 2.96 -4.87 -1.15
CA VAL A 213 1.92 -3.83 -1.23
C VAL A 213 0.54 -4.40 -0.88
N ALA A 214 0.19 -5.58 -1.42
CA ALA A 214 -1.06 -6.27 -1.10
C ALA A 214 -1.16 -6.63 0.39
N LEU A 215 -0.06 -7.08 1.01
CA LEU A 215 0.04 -7.41 2.43
C LEU A 215 -0.13 -6.16 3.30
N VAL A 216 0.66 -5.10 3.04
CA VAL A 216 0.62 -3.84 3.79
C VAL A 216 -0.75 -3.19 3.71
N GLY A 217 -1.33 -3.09 2.52
CA GLY A 217 -2.68 -2.58 2.30
C GLY A 217 -3.77 -3.47 2.91
N GLY A 218 -3.56 -4.79 2.88
CA GLY A 218 -4.45 -5.80 3.46
C GLY A 218 -4.54 -5.71 4.98
N MET A 219 -3.46 -5.44 5.68
CA MET A 219 -3.43 -5.30 7.14
C MET A 219 -4.34 -4.15 7.63
N GLY A 220 -4.41 -3.08 6.88
CA GLY A 220 -5.28 -1.93 7.17
C GLY A 220 -4.86 -1.08 8.37
N PRO A 221 -5.40 0.15 8.49
CA PRO A 221 -4.88 1.15 9.43
C PRO A 221 -5.10 0.79 10.91
N ARG A 222 -6.11 -0.01 11.23
CA ARG A 222 -6.36 -0.43 12.62
C ARG A 222 -5.25 -1.32 13.16
N LEU A 223 -4.81 -2.29 12.35
CA LEU A 223 -3.73 -3.19 12.72
C LEU A 223 -2.40 -2.44 12.78
N TRP A 224 -2.12 -1.55 11.81
CA TRP A 224 -0.92 -0.71 11.84
C TRP A 224 -0.84 0.16 13.09
N LYS A 225 -1.94 0.78 13.53
CA LYS A 225 -1.99 1.54 14.80
C LYS A 225 -1.76 0.66 16.03
N ALA A 226 -2.22 -0.59 15.99
CA ALA A 226 -1.97 -1.54 17.09
C ALA A 226 -0.50 -1.98 17.13
N LEU A 227 0.11 -2.25 15.96
CA LEU A 227 1.53 -2.58 15.84
C LEU A 227 2.41 -1.39 16.26
N ALA A 228 2.12 -0.17 15.79
CA ALA A 228 2.84 1.03 16.18
C ALA A 228 2.83 1.24 17.70
N LYS A 229 1.64 1.07 18.34
CA LYS A 229 1.55 1.14 19.82
C LYS A 229 2.47 0.13 20.51
N ARG A 230 2.55 -1.09 19.98
CA ARG A 230 3.38 -2.15 20.55
C ARG A 230 4.88 -1.88 20.37
N SER A 231 5.29 -1.25 19.28
CA SER A 231 6.67 -0.86 18.97
C SER A 231 7.05 0.49 19.57
N GLY A 232 6.23 1.10 20.44
CA GLY A 232 6.50 2.41 21.01
C GLY A 232 6.34 3.59 20.04
N ILE A 233 5.92 3.34 18.79
CA ILE A 233 5.77 4.36 17.75
C ILE A 233 4.46 5.13 17.95
N PRO A 234 4.45 6.46 17.94
CA PRO A 234 3.23 7.26 18.05
C PRO A 234 2.22 6.93 16.95
N ARG A 235 0.97 6.70 17.33
CA ARG A 235 -0.10 6.34 16.38
C ARG A 235 -0.34 7.40 15.31
N VAL A 236 0.03 8.65 15.59
CA VAL A 236 -0.09 9.78 14.67
C VAL A 236 0.71 9.55 13.38
N PHE A 237 1.80 8.78 13.41
CA PHE A 237 2.59 8.46 12.22
C PHE A 237 1.84 7.56 11.23
N VAL A 238 0.96 6.67 11.72
CA VAL A 238 0.07 5.90 10.85
C VAL A 238 -0.97 6.80 10.18
N ASP A 239 -1.46 7.82 10.89
CA ASP A 239 -2.37 8.82 10.31
C ASP A 239 -1.63 9.72 9.31
N ALA A 240 -0.38 10.08 9.58
CA ALA A 240 0.49 10.81 8.67
C ALA A 240 0.74 10.03 7.36
N ALA A 241 1.06 8.74 7.46
CA ALA A 241 1.21 7.88 6.29
C ALA A 241 -0.07 7.83 5.43
N GLN A 242 -1.25 7.82 6.07
CA GLN A 242 -2.52 7.88 5.34
C GLN A 242 -2.76 9.24 4.65
N ILE A 243 -2.17 10.35 5.15
CA ILE A 243 -2.22 11.64 4.44
C ILE A 243 -1.43 11.54 3.14
N GLY A 244 -0.18 11.07 3.20
CA GLY A 244 0.67 10.90 2.00
C GLY A 244 0.04 9.97 0.95
N LEU A 245 -0.50 8.82 1.37
CA LEU A 245 -1.22 7.92 0.47
C LEU A 245 -2.50 8.54 -0.11
N SER A 246 -3.23 9.36 0.67
CA SER A 246 -4.43 10.04 0.19
C SER A 246 -4.09 11.10 -0.84
N TYR A 247 -2.99 11.84 -0.65
CA TYR A 247 -2.48 12.82 -1.60
C TYR A 247 -2.23 12.17 -2.97
N LEU A 248 -1.43 11.10 -3.01
CA LEU A 248 -1.17 10.37 -4.25
C LEU A 248 -2.45 9.75 -4.84
N GLY A 249 -3.34 9.23 -4.00
CA GLY A 249 -4.63 8.71 -4.44
C GLY A 249 -5.47 9.77 -5.15
N TYR A 250 -5.51 11.01 -4.66
CA TYR A 250 -6.20 12.11 -5.33
C TYR A 250 -5.49 12.52 -6.62
N LEU A 251 -4.17 12.62 -6.60
CA LEU A 251 -3.38 12.96 -7.78
C LEU A 251 -3.60 11.96 -8.92
N PHE A 252 -3.49 10.66 -8.63
CA PHE A 252 -3.71 9.61 -9.63
C PHE A 252 -5.18 9.49 -10.06
N ALA A 253 -6.14 9.81 -9.19
CA ALA A 253 -7.55 9.86 -9.55
C ALA A 253 -7.84 11.00 -10.55
N VAL A 254 -7.22 12.18 -10.34
CA VAL A 254 -7.32 13.28 -11.32
C VAL A 254 -6.61 12.90 -12.62
N GLY A 255 -5.43 12.28 -12.56
CA GLY A 255 -4.71 11.74 -13.71
C GLY A 255 -5.57 10.74 -14.50
N PHE A 256 -6.27 9.83 -13.81
CA PHE A 256 -7.20 8.88 -14.43
C PHE A 256 -8.35 9.60 -15.15
N ILE A 257 -8.98 10.59 -14.50
CA ILE A 257 -10.07 11.38 -15.13
C ILE A 257 -9.55 12.10 -16.36
N LEU A 258 -8.36 12.71 -16.28
CA LEU A 258 -7.74 13.39 -17.41
C LEU A 258 -7.51 12.42 -18.58
N VAL A 259 -6.95 11.24 -18.33
CA VAL A 259 -6.72 10.21 -19.35
C VAL A 259 -8.03 9.79 -20.01
N VAL A 260 -9.08 9.52 -19.23
CA VAL A 260 -10.39 9.12 -19.77
C VAL A 260 -11.01 10.23 -20.64
N VAL A 261 -10.89 11.49 -20.22
CA VAL A 261 -11.35 12.64 -21.01
C VAL A 261 -10.57 12.77 -22.31
N LEU A 262 -9.23 12.71 -22.25
CA LEU A 262 -8.37 12.78 -23.44
C LEU A 262 -8.60 11.58 -24.38
N TRP A 263 -8.87 10.40 -23.84
CA TRP A 263 -9.19 9.21 -24.60
C TRP A 263 -10.52 9.37 -25.38
N GLY A 264 -11.53 9.94 -24.73
CA GLY A 264 -12.80 10.25 -25.40
C GLY A 264 -12.67 11.35 -26.47
N VAL A 265 -11.94 12.43 -26.16
CA VAL A 265 -11.68 13.54 -27.13
C VAL A 265 -10.81 13.07 -28.30
N GLY A 266 -9.89 12.13 -28.07
CA GLY A 266 -9.00 11.58 -29.08
C GLY A 266 -9.64 10.54 -30.01
N TRP A 267 -10.96 10.40 -30.07
CA TRP A 267 -11.63 9.35 -30.83
C TRP A 267 -11.27 9.30 -32.33
N SER A 268 -11.15 10.43 -33.00
CA SER A 268 -10.71 10.51 -34.41
C SER A 268 -9.30 9.92 -34.59
N ARG A 269 -8.37 10.28 -33.70
CA ARG A 269 -7.01 9.76 -33.74
C ARG A 269 -6.93 8.25 -33.44
N GLN A 270 -7.83 7.72 -32.62
CA GLN A 270 -7.93 6.27 -32.41
C GLN A 270 -8.32 5.54 -33.68
N SER A 271 -9.27 6.09 -34.45
CA SER A 271 -9.67 5.49 -35.72
C SER A 271 -8.56 5.56 -36.79
N GLU A 272 -7.77 6.62 -36.79
CA GLU A 272 -6.58 6.76 -37.64
C GLU A 272 -5.52 5.72 -37.29
N MET A 273 -5.19 5.57 -36.00
CA MET A 273 -4.23 4.55 -35.52
C MET A 273 -4.69 3.12 -35.83
N LEU A 274 -6.00 2.83 -35.71
CA LEU A 274 -6.53 1.51 -36.04
C LEU A 274 -6.48 1.23 -37.55
N ALA A 275 -6.53 2.25 -38.39
CA ALA A 275 -6.41 2.12 -39.84
C ALA A 275 -5.00 1.71 -40.31
N GLU A 276 -3.98 1.87 -39.46
CA GLU A 276 -2.62 1.40 -39.74
C GLU A 276 -2.50 -0.14 -39.75
N TYR A 277 -3.51 -0.85 -39.21
CA TYR A 277 -3.54 -2.30 -39.25
C TYR A 277 -4.29 -2.81 -40.49
N PRO A 278 -3.60 -3.37 -41.50
CA PRO A 278 -4.21 -3.69 -42.80
C PRO A 278 -5.23 -4.84 -42.75
N VAL A 279 -5.16 -5.70 -41.73
CA VAL A 279 -6.01 -6.92 -41.62
C VAL A 279 -6.69 -7.01 -40.26
N LEU A 280 -7.09 -5.88 -39.69
CA LEU A 280 -7.71 -5.87 -38.35
C LEU A 280 -9.20 -6.24 -38.46
N ASN A 281 -9.59 -7.36 -37.87
CA ASN A 281 -10.99 -7.75 -37.73
C ASN A 281 -11.60 -7.18 -36.45
N ALA A 282 -12.94 -7.34 -36.29
CA ALA A 282 -13.66 -6.86 -35.12
C ALA A 282 -13.13 -7.43 -33.78
N LEU A 283 -12.69 -8.69 -33.77
CA LEU A 283 -12.12 -9.33 -32.58
C LEU A 283 -10.75 -8.72 -32.22
N GLY A 284 -9.90 -8.45 -33.21
CA GLY A 284 -8.63 -7.78 -33.02
C GLY A 284 -8.79 -6.35 -32.51
N THR A 285 -9.74 -5.59 -33.11
CA THR A 285 -10.11 -4.25 -32.61
C THR A 285 -10.56 -4.28 -31.15
N ALA A 286 -11.46 -5.20 -30.79
CA ALA A 286 -11.91 -5.38 -29.41
C ALA A 286 -10.73 -5.74 -28.46
N GLY A 287 -9.79 -6.56 -28.94
CA GLY A 287 -8.57 -6.91 -28.22
C GLY A 287 -7.67 -5.71 -27.91
N LEU A 288 -7.47 -4.82 -28.89
CA LEU A 288 -6.69 -3.57 -28.72
C LEU A 288 -7.36 -2.59 -27.75
N PHE A 289 -8.69 -2.47 -27.80
CA PHE A 289 -9.43 -1.69 -26.79
C PHE A 289 -9.36 -2.31 -25.41
N LEU A 290 -9.48 -3.64 -25.29
CA LEU A 290 -9.31 -4.34 -24.01
C LEU A 290 -7.89 -4.11 -23.45
N LEU A 291 -6.88 -4.25 -24.30
CA LEU A 291 -5.49 -3.98 -23.92
C LEU A 291 -5.33 -2.53 -23.44
N SER A 292 -5.92 -1.57 -24.14
CA SER A 292 -5.94 -0.16 -23.73
C SER A 292 -6.58 0.04 -22.36
N VAL A 293 -7.67 -0.65 -22.06
CA VAL A 293 -8.32 -0.64 -20.72
C VAL A 293 -7.39 -1.22 -19.66
N LEU A 294 -6.64 -2.28 -19.97
CA LEU A 294 -5.70 -2.88 -19.03
C LEU A 294 -4.54 -1.94 -18.67
N TYR A 295 -4.17 -1.02 -19.59
CA TYR A 295 -3.14 0.01 -19.38
C TYR A 295 -3.66 1.31 -18.75
N LEU A 296 -4.96 1.51 -18.54
CA LEU A 296 -5.50 2.74 -17.94
C LEU A 296 -4.85 3.14 -16.61
N PRO A 297 -4.56 2.22 -15.67
CA PRO A 297 -3.84 2.59 -14.45
C PRO A 297 -2.41 3.08 -14.71
N ASN A 298 -1.71 2.51 -15.70
CA ASN A 298 -0.38 2.99 -16.10
C ASN A 298 -0.47 4.45 -16.57
N ALA A 299 -1.40 4.74 -17.48
CA ALA A 299 -1.64 6.08 -17.99
C ALA A 299 -2.08 7.06 -16.89
N ALA A 300 -2.88 6.60 -15.90
CA ALA A 300 -3.31 7.42 -14.78
C ALA A 300 -2.14 7.85 -13.89
N VAL A 301 -1.21 6.94 -13.59
CA VAL A 301 0.01 7.27 -12.82
C VAL A 301 0.92 8.18 -13.64
N ALA A 302 1.10 7.90 -14.94
CA ALA A 302 1.89 8.73 -15.84
C ALA A 302 1.32 10.16 -15.95
N ALA A 303 0.01 10.30 -16.13
CA ALA A 303 -0.66 11.60 -16.12
C ALA A 303 -0.52 12.33 -14.78
N GLY A 304 -0.60 11.61 -13.65
CA GLY A 304 -0.34 12.17 -12.32
C GLY A 304 1.10 12.69 -12.17
N ALA A 305 2.08 12.01 -12.73
CA ALA A 305 3.48 12.46 -12.74
C ALA A 305 3.65 13.72 -13.60
N VAL A 306 3.06 13.75 -14.81
CA VAL A 306 3.06 14.93 -15.68
C VAL A 306 2.36 16.11 -14.99
N LEU A 307 1.22 15.90 -14.35
CA LEU A 307 0.52 16.95 -13.58
C LEU A 307 1.38 17.49 -12.43
N SER A 308 2.29 16.68 -11.88
CA SER A 308 3.25 17.14 -10.85
C SER A 308 4.40 17.97 -11.42
N GLY A 309 4.52 18.04 -12.76
CA GLY A 309 5.58 18.76 -13.47
C GLY A 309 6.71 17.88 -14.00
N SER A 310 6.60 16.53 -13.90
CA SER A 310 7.55 15.57 -14.45
C SER A 310 7.30 15.35 -15.94
N GLU A 311 8.21 14.60 -16.56
CA GLU A 311 8.11 14.18 -17.96
C GLU A 311 7.67 12.73 -18.07
N LEU A 312 6.89 12.43 -19.12
CA LEU A 312 6.53 11.10 -19.56
C LEU A 312 7.30 10.78 -20.82
N HIS A 313 8.03 9.66 -20.82
CA HIS A 313 8.68 9.11 -21.99
C HIS A 313 7.87 7.94 -22.56
N ILE A 314 7.71 7.87 -23.87
CA ILE A 314 7.09 6.75 -24.58
C ILE A 314 8.08 6.32 -25.68
N GLY A 315 8.97 5.42 -25.30
CA GLY A 315 10.08 5.01 -26.16
C GLY A 315 11.14 6.09 -26.33
N GLU A 316 12.04 5.85 -27.26
CA GLU A 316 13.07 6.82 -27.63
C GLU A 316 12.46 7.91 -28.53
N GLY A 317 12.63 9.16 -28.14
CA GLY A 317 12.21 10.31 -28.93
C GLY A 317 10.82 10.89 -28.62
N THR A 318 9.96 10.23 -27.85
CA THR A 318 8.72 10.88 -27.36
C THR A 318 8.86 11.29 -25.92
N SER A 319 8.76 12.59 -25.62
CA SER A 319 8.66 13.13 -24.27
C SER A 319 7.48 14.12 -24.19
N VAL A 320 6.73 14.03 -23.09
CA VAL A 320 5.56 14.85 -22.84
C VAL A 320 5.60 15.40 -21.41
N SER A 321 5.58 16.71 -21.29
CA SER A 321 5.48 17.44 -20.02
C SER A 321 4.38 18.50 -20.12
N LEU A 322 4.13 19.25 -19.03
CA LEU A 322 3.21 20.40 -19.07
C LEU A 322 3.79 21.62 -19.82
N PHE A 323 5.08 21.61 -20.09
CA PHE A 323 5.81 22.76 -20.67
C PHE A 323 6.18 22.53 -22.12
N SER A 324 6.42 21.28 -22.51
CA SER A 324 6.89 20.89 -23.84
C SER A 324 6.37 19.50 -24.19
N GLY A 325 6.18 19.25 -25.46
CA GLY A 325 5.86 17.93 -25.99
C GLY A 325 6.60 17.72 -27.30
N HIS A 326 7.36 16.62 -27.37
CA HIS A 326 7.93 16.09 -28.60
C HIS A 326 7.35 14.71 -28.81
N VAL A 327 6.63 14.53 -29.90
CA VAL A 327 5.90 13.28 -30.16
C VAL A 327 6.34 12.74 -31.53
N VAL A 328 6.98 11.58 -31.52
CA VAL A 328 7.26 10.78 -32.74
C VAL A 328 6.12 9.76 -32.95
N PRO A 329 6.08 9.04 -34.08
CA PRO A 329 5.06 8.01 -34.30
C PRO A 329 4.96 7.05 -33.11
N LEU A 330 3.77 7.02 -32.51
CA LEU A 330 3.46 6.22 -31.33
C LEU A 330 3.06 4.80 -31.73
N PRO A 331 3.19 3.81 -30.83
CA PRO A 331 2.63 2.49 -31.06
C PRO A 331 1.14 2.61 -31.39
N PRO A 332 0.61 1.90 -32.42
CA PRO A 332 -0.78 2.02 -32.82
C PRO A 332 -1.72 1.29 -31.84
N LEU A 333 -1.79 1.82 -30.61
CA LEU A 333 -2.67 1.39 -29.54
C LEU A 333 -3.69 2.50 -29.29
N PRO A 334 -5.02 2.22 -29.21
CA PRO A 334 -6.06 3.25 -29.00
C PRO A 334 -5.78 4.17 -27.79
N LEU A 335 -5.15 3.68 -26.74
CA LEU A 335 -4.76 4.49 -25.59
C LEU A 335 -3.66 5.52 -25.92
N ALA A 336 -2.79 5.27 -26.90
CA ALA A 336 -1.76 6.22 -27.30
C ALA A 336 -2.34 7.52 -27.89
N ALA A 337 -3.59 7.48 -28.40
CA ALA A 337 -4.32 8.67 -28.83
C ALA A 337 -4.62 9.67 -27.70
N THR A 338 -4.41 9.32 -26.43
CA THR A 338 -4.51 10.27 -25.30
C THR A 338 -3.36 11.26 -25.26
N VAL A 339 -2.24 10.95 -25.92
CA VAL A 339 -1.08 11.83 -25.99
C VAL A 339 -1.39 12.98 -26.94
N PRO A 340 -1.41 14.25 -26.48
CA PRO A 340 -1.69 15.37 -27.35
C PRO A 340 -0.51 15.62 -28.31
N PRO A 341 -0.74 15.95 -29.57
CA PRO A 341 0.33 16.18 -30.55
C PRO A 341 1.13 17.47 -30.25
N SER A 342 0.52 18.40 -29.51
CA SER A 342 1.16 19.65 -29.06
C SER A 342 0.65 20.03 -27.68
N ILE A 343 1.52 20.65 -26.89
CA ILE A 343 1.18 21.13 -25.56
C ILE A 343 0.85 22.63 -25.63
N SER A 344 -0.32 22.98 -25.16
CA SER A 344 -0.77 24.38 -25.11
C SER A 344 -0.05 25.11 -23.96
N SER A 345 0.28 26.39 -24.17
CA SER A 345 0.96 27.22 -23.14
C SER A 345 0.18 27.37 -21.83
N TRP A 346 -1.14 27.20 -21.84
CA TRP A 346 -1.95 27.22 -20.63
C TRP A 346 -1.84 25.93 -19.81
N ALA A 347 -1.26 24.85 -20.35
CA ALA A 347 -1.14 23.56 -19.65
C ALA A 347 -0.35 23.67 -18.34
N ALA A 348 0.58 24.63 -18.22
CA ALA A 348 1.30 24.93 -16.99
C ALA A 348 0.37 25.26 -15.80
N VAL A 349 -0.85 25.77 -16.06
CA VAL A 349 -1.85 26.03 -15.00
C VAL A 349 -2.27 24.74 -14.29
N LEU A 350 -2.14 23.58 -14.94
CA LEU A 350 -2.47 22.28 -14.35
C LEU A 350 -1.53 21.89 -13.18
N LEU A 351 -0.39 22.59 -12.98
CA LEU A 351 0.43 22.48 -11.76
C LEU A 351 -0.33 22.83 -10.48
N ILE A 352 -1.49 23.46 -10.57
CA ILE A 352 -2.38 23.67 -9.41
C ILE A 352 -2.94 22.34 -8.87
N VAL A 353 -3.04 21.30 -9.70
CA VAL A 353 -3.66 20.01 -9.35
C VAL A 353 -2.94 19.31 -8.20
N PRO A 354 -1.61 19.09 -8.24
CA PRO A 354 -0.91 18.46 -7.12
C PRO A 354 -0.99 19.31 -5.84
N ALA A 355 -0.97 20.65 -5.95
CA ALA A 355 -1.16 21.54 -4.80
C ALA A 355 -2.55 21.33 -4.18
N VAL A 356 -3.62 21.33 -4.98
CA VAL A 356 -4.99 21.11 -4.51
C VAL A 356 -5.14 19.70 -3.90
N ALA A 357 -4.59 18.67 -4.54
CA ALA A 357 -4.62 17.30 -4.04
C ALA A 357 -3.96 17.21 -2.64
N ALA A 358 -2.81 17.86 -2.47
CA ALA A 358 -2.13 17.94 -1.18
C ALA A 358 -2.95 18.74 -0.15
N VAL A 359 -3.48 19.90 -0.52
CA VAL A 359 -4.36 20.70 0.37
C VAL A 359 -5.55 19.86 0.84
N VAL A 360 -6.23 19.16 -0.04
CA VAL A 360 -7.39 18.31 0.32
C VAL A 360 -6.97 17.18 1.27
N ALA A 361 -5.80 16.55 1.04
CA ALA A 361 -5.30 15.47 1.88
C ALA A 361 -5.00 15.96 3.31
N PHE A 362 -4.30 17.10 3.45
CA PHE A 362 -3.97 17.68 4.75
C PHE A 362 -5.17 18.30 5.44
N TYR A 363 -6.05 19.01 4.71
CA TYR A 363 -7.22 19.67 5.28
C TYR A 363 -8.16 18.71 6.00
N ARG A 364 -8.37 17.52 5.46
CA ARG A 364 -9.21 16.48 6.10
C ARG A 364 -8.71 16.03 7.46
N ARG A 365 -7.42 16.24 7.77
CA ARG A 365 -6.78 15.83 9.02
C ARG A 365 -6.00 16.97 9.68
N ARG A 366 -6.38 18.22 9.40
CA ARG A 366 -5.66 19.42 9.82
C ARG A 366 -5.35 19.50 11.31
N ALA A 367 -6.21 18.96 12.17
CA ALA A 367 -6.01 18.97 13.64
C ALA A 367 -4.79 18.14 14.09
N LEU A 368 -4.28 17.24 13.26
CA LEU A 368 -3.13 16.37 13.56
C LEU A 368 -1.82 16.89 12.98
N VAL A 369 -1.86 17.96 12.16
CA VAL A 369 -0.70 18.37 11.37
C VAL A 369 0.30 19.13 12.24
N ALA A 370 1.47 18.52 12.40
CA ALA A 370 2.69 19.10 12.94
C ALA A 370 3.83 18.83 11.93
N PHE A 371 4.99 19.45 12.08
CA PHE A 371 6.11 19.25 11.15
C PHE A 371 6.52 17.78 11.00
N GLN A 372 6.52 17.01 12.10
CA GLN A 372 6.79 15.57 12.06
C GLN A 372 5.74 14.80 11.24
N VAL A 373 4.46 15.19 11.33
CA VAL A 373 3.39 14.60 10.55
C VAL A 373 3.54 14.92 9.06
N ALA A 374 3.89 16.17 8.74
CA ALA A 374 4.17 16.60 7.37
C ALA A 374 5.34 15.79 6.77
N LEU A 375 6.43 15.62 7.52
CA LEU A 375 7.60 14.86 7.10
C LEU A 375 7.25 13.38 6.84
N VAL A 376 6.58 12.71 7.78
CA VAL A 376 6.18 11.29 7.60
C VAL A 376 5.21 11.13 6.45
N ALA A 377 4.26 12.06 6.24
CA ALA A 377 3.36 12.05 5.10
C ALA A 377 4.13 12.17 3.78
N THR A 378 5.12 13.07 3.73
CA THR A 378 5.98 13.29 2.56
C THR A 378 6.83 12.05 2.24
N VAL A 379 7.51 11.46 3.23
CA VAL A 379 8.29 10.23 3.03
C VAL A 379 7.40 9.09 2.54
N THR A 380 6.20 8.95 3.12
CA THR A 380 5.25 7.92 2.67
C THR A 380 4.79 8.17 1.24
N ALA A 381 4.52 9.43 0.88
CA ALA A 381 4.17 9.80 -0.49
C ALA A 381 5.32 9.49 -1.46
N ALA A 382 6.57 9.82 -1.10
CA ALA A 382 7.75 9.54 -1.91
C ALA A 382 7.93 8.04 -2.16
N VAL A 383 7.86 7.21 -1.11
CA VAL A 383 7.96 5.75 -1.22
C VAL A 383 6.83 5.17 -2.07
N ALA A 384 5.59 5.62 -1.86
CA ALA A 384 4.45 5.14 -2.62
C ALA A 384 4.48 5.60 -4.08
N ALA A 385 4.96 6.82 -4.37
CA ALA A 385 5.19 7.32 -5.73
C ALA A 385 6.26 6.49 -6.43
N LEU A 386 7.40 6.21 -5.76
CA LEU A 386 8.46 5.37 -6.30
C LEU A 386 7.94 3.97 -6.67
N VAL A 387 7.17 3.34 -5.77
CA VAL A 387 6.55 2.03 -6.01
C VAL A 387 5.58 2.09 -7.20
N ALA A 388 4.75 3.14 -7.28
CA ALA A 388 3.80 3.31 -8.37
C ALA A 388 4.50 3.52 -9.71
N VAL A 389 5.47 4.46 -9.79
CA VAL A 389 6.23 4.76 -11.00
C VAL A 389 7.03 3.54 -11.46
N TYR A 390 7.74 2.85 -10.55
CA TYR A 390 8.45 1.62 -10.86
C TYR A 390 7.53 0.52 -11.41
N GLY A 391 6.31 0.41 -10.86
CA GLY A 391 5.32 -0.59 -11.28
C GLY A 391 4.72 -0.32 -12.66
N VAL A 392 4.63 0.94 -13.09
CA VAL A 392 4.02 1.33 -14.38
C VAL A 392 5.04 1.60 -15.48
N SER A 393 6.33 1.55 -15.19
CA SER A 393 7.41 1.84 -16.14
C SER A 393 8.12 0.56 -16.62
N GLY A 394 8.66 0.61 -17.82
CA GLY A 394 9.45 -0.50 -18.37
C GLY A 394 9.79 -0.32 -19.84
N ALA A 395 10.49 -1.28 -20.42
CA ALA A 395 10.75 -1.29 -21.86
C ALA A 395 9.49 -1.69 -22.63
N LEU A 396 9.17 -0.97 -23.67
CA LEU A 396 8.08 -1.28 -24.61
C LEU A 396 8.66 -1.88 -25.90
N GLY A 397 9.30 -3.03 -25.77
CA GLY A 397 9.92 -3.71 -26.89
C GLY A 397 10.92 -2.83 -27.62
N VAL A 398 10.78 -2.73 -28.93
CA VAL A 398 11.65 -1.95 -29.82
C VAL A 398 11.54 -0.43 -29.63
N TYR A 399 10.48 0.04 -28.99
CA TYR A 399 10.31 1.48 -28.69
C TYR A 399 11.22 1.96 -27.54
N GLY A 400 11.76 1.05 -26.73
CA GLY A 400 12.60 1.43 -25.61
C GLY A 400 11.81 1.71 -24.31
N TYR A 401 12.39 2.56 -23.43
CA TYR A 401 11.80 2.88 -22.14
C TYR A 401 10.49 3.64 -22.27
N THR A 402 9.48 3.21 -21.53
CA THR A 402 8.16 3.87 -21.43
C THR A 402 7.77 4.03 -19.97
N GLY A 403 7.42 5.25 -19.60
CA GLY A 403 7.01 5.59 -18.23
C GLY A 403 7.41 7.01 -17.85
N PRO A 404 6.94 7.50 -16.68
CA PRO A 404 7.39 8.77 -16.12
C PRO A 404 8.89 8.73 -15.81
N GLU A 405 9.57 9.88 -15.93
CA GLU A 405 10.93 10.03 -15.40
C GLU A 405 10.92 9.81 -13.88
N VAL A 406 11.61 8.76 -13.41
CA VAL A 406 11.43 8.25 -12.05
C VAL A 406 11.77 9.29 -10.99
N TRP A 407 12.95 9.91 -11.10
CA TRP A 407 13.45 10.80 -10.06
C TRP A 407 12.71 12.13 -9.99
N THR A 408 12.37 12.69 -11.14
CA THR A 408 11.59 13.94 -11.21
C THR A 408 10.15 13.71 -10.76
N ALA A 409 9.51 12.61 -11.16
CA ALA A 409 8.15 12.27 -10.75
C ALA A 409 8.04 12.09 -9.23
N VAL A 410 8.97 11.34 -8.63
CA VAL A 410 9.01 11.12 -7.17
C VAL A 410 9.39 12.39 -6.45
N GLY A 411 10.43 13.11 -6.90
CA GLY A 411 10.93 14.33 -6.27
C GLY A 411 9.90 15.45 -6.27
N LEU A 412 9.22 15.70 -7.40
CA LEU A 412 8.18 16.73 -7.50
C LEU A 412 6.92 16.36 -6.72
N SER A 413 6.50 15.09 -6.74
CA SER A 413 5.40 14.64 -5.88
C SER A 413 5.73 14.83 -4.39
N CYS A 414 6.97 14.54 -4.01
CA CYS A 414 7.49 14.77 -2.66
C CYS A 414 7.49 16.26 -2.32
N LEU A 415 7.98 17.11 -3.22
CA LEU A 415 8.06 18.57 -3.04
C LEU A 415 6.68 19.18 -2.80
N TRP A 416 5.69 18.86 -3.62
CA TRP A 416 4.31 19.35 -3.44
C TRP A 416 3.73 18.95 -2.08
N CYS A 417 3.91 17.68 -1.67
CA CYS A 417 3.44 17.19 -0.39
C CYS A 417 4.13 17.91 0.77
N LEU A 418 5.46 18.13 0.68
CA LEU A 418 6.24 18.78 1.71
C LEU A 418 5.88 20.26 1.88
N VAL A 419 5.83 21.02 0.78
CA VAL A 419 5.54 22.45 0.80
C VAL A 419 4.16 22.71 1.42
N VAL A 420 3.13 21.99 0.94
CA VAL A 420 1.77 22.13 1.47
C VAL A 420 1.70 21.64 2.92
N GLY A 421 2.35 20.52 3.25
CA GLY A 421 2.40 19.98 4.60
C GLY A 421 3.06 20.95 5.60
N CYS A 422 4.18 21.56 5.22
CA CYS A 422 4.85 22.59 6.02
C CYS A 422 3.99 23.85 6.19
N ALA A 423 3.28 24.28 5.15
CA ALA A 423 2.33 25.42 5.25
C ALA A 423 1.23 25.15 6.28
N PHE A 424 0.63 23.95 6.25
CA PHE A 424 -0.36 23.52 7.26
C PHE A 424 0.25 23.45 8.67
N ALA A 425 1.44 22.87 8.82
CA ALA A 425 2.12 22.77 10.11
C ALA A 425 2.43 24.15 10.69
N THR A 426 2.90 25.10 9.87
CA THR A 426 3.16 26.48 10.25
C THR A 426 1.88 27.18 10.68
N ALA A 427 0.79 27.06 9.90
CA ALA A 427 -0.51 27.63 10.25
C ALA A 427 -1.02 27.09 11.61
N GLN A 428 -0.88 25.80 11.88
CA GLN A 428 -1.24 25.20 13.17
C GLN A 428 -0.32 25.68 14.31
N ALA A 429 0.97 25.81 14.07
CA ALA A 429 1.91 26.34 15.06
C ALA A 429 1.58 27.79 15.44
N VAL A 430 1.26 28.63 14.45
CA VAL A 430 0.86 30.04 14.69
C VAL A 430 -0.46 30.12 15.44
N THR A 431 -1.47 29.34 15.06
CA THR A 431 -2.77 29.34 15.76
C THR A 431 -2.66 28.86 17.20
N SER A 432 -1.88 27.80 17.44
CA SER A 432 -1.62 27.29 18.78
C SER A 432 -0.81 28.27 19.65
N TRP A 433 0.18 28.94 19.04
CA TRP A 433 0.94 29.98 19.72
C TRP A 433 0.05 31.17 20.11
N ARG A 434 -0.80 31.67 19.19
CA ARG A 434 -1.76 32.75 19.47
C ARG A 434 -2.73 32.36 20.60
N ALA A 435 -3.27 31.13 20.57
CA ALA A 435 -4.16 30.64 21.61
C ALA A 435 -3.47 30.59 22.99
N ARG A 436 -2.23 30.10 23.07
CA ARG A 436 -1.44 30.10 24.32
C ARG A 436 -1.18 31.51 24.83
N ARG A 437 -0.85 32.46 23.94
CA ARG A 437 -0.59 33.84 24.30
C ARG A 437 -1.85 34.53 24.82
N ALA A 438 -3.00 34.31 24.21
CA ALA A 438 -4.30 34.81 24.66
C ALA A 438 -4.65 34.27 26.06
N ALA A 439 -4.50 32.94 26.26
CA ALA A 439 -4.72 32.32 27.57
C ALA A 439 -3.74 32.83 28.65
N ALA A 440 -2.48 33.13 28.31
CA ALA A 440 -1.51 33.70 29.23
C ALA A 440 -1.85 35.15 29.58
N THR A 441 -2.42 35.93 28.66
CA THR A 441 -2.87 37.30 28.92
C THR A 441 -4.10 37.32 29.82
N GLU A 442 -5.04 36.36 29.65
CA GLU A 442 -6.25 36.23 30.48
C GLU A 442 -5.92 35.68 31.88
N ALA A 443 -4.86 34.86 32.01
CA ALA A 443 -4.40 34.35 33.30
C ALA A 443 -3.45 35.32 34.07
N ALA A 444 -3.06 36.43 33.48
CA ALA A 444 -2.31 37.46 34.20
C ALA A 444 -3.20 38.03 35.34
N PRO A 445 -2.80 37.98 36.63
CA PRO A 445 -3.57 38.54 37.72
C PRO A 445 -3.83 40.02 37.42
N GLU A 446 -5.11 40.44 37.46
CA GLU A 446 -5.40 41.88 37.58
C GLU A 446 -4.58 42.42 38.75
N ALA A 447 -3.67 43.34 38.47
CA ALA A 447 -2.97 44.06 39.50
C ALA A 447 -4.03 44.63 40.46
N PRO A 448 -3.88 44.47 41.81
CA PRO A 448 -4.85 45.00 42.73
C PRO A 448 -4.97 46.49 42.45
N ALA A 449 -6.20 46.95 42.15
CA ALA A 449 -6.47 48.37 42.07
C ALA A 449 -5.99 49.01 43.36
N GLU A 450 -4.97 49.89 43.28
CA GLU A 450 -4.54 50.72 44.40
C GLU A 450 -5.77 51.50 44.88
N THR A 451 -6.35 51.00 45.96
CA THR A 451 -7.32 51.74 46.71
C THR A 451 -6.58 52.88 47.38
N GLU A 452 -6.70 54.08 46.79
CA GLU A 452 -6.25 55.33 47.34
C GLU A 452 -6.91 55.51 48.74
N LYS A 453 -6.22 55.05 49.79
CA LYS A 453 -6.60 55.32 51.16
C LYS A 453 -6.23 56.76 51.46
N THR A 454 -7.22 57.65 51.38
CA THR A 454 -7.20 58.97 52.02
C THR A 454 -6.88 58.82 53.50
N VAL A 455 -5.67 59.25 53.85
CA VAL A 455 -5.22 59.33 55.24
C VAL A 455 -5.88 60.51 55.91
N HIS A 456 -6.88 60.29 56.74
CA HIS A 456 -7.27 61.22 57.80
C HIS A 456 -6.47 60.91 59.05
N THR A 457 -5.53 61.80 59.36
CA THR A 457 -4.81 61.83 60.62
C THR A 457 -5.71 62.45 61.75
N PRO A 458 -5.82 61.83 62.89
CA PRO A 458 -5.92 62.60 64.14
C PRO A 458 -4.67 62.38 64.98
N VAL A 459 -4.05 63.47 65.24
CA VAL A 459 -3.02 63.67 66.31
C VAL A 459 -3.66 63.29 67.66
N ASN A 460 -3.02 62.41 68.41
CA ASN A 460 -3.09 62.45 69.87
C ASN A 460 -1.76 62.02 70.49
N THR A 461 -1.20 63.01 71.22
CA THR A 461 -0.03 62.94 72.06
C THR A 461 -0.30 62.13 73.31
N ALA A 462 0.56 61.24 73.67
CA ALA A 462 1.14 61.07 75.05
C ALA A 462 1.55 59.59 75.26
N ASN A 463 2.77 59.37 75.42
CA ASN A 463 3.54 58.68 76.45
C ASN A 463 4.74 57.96 75.88
N ALA A 464 5.88 58.62 76.15
CA ALA A 464 7.22 58.07 76.06
C ALA A 464 7.48 57.13 77.25
N VAL A 465 8.03 55.92 77.00
CA VAL A 465 8.88 55.20 77.98
C VAL A 465 9.95 54.43 77.19
N PRO A 466 11.17 54.28 77.74
CA PRO A 466 12.40 54.16 76.98
C PRO A 466 12.84 52.72 76.68
N VAL A 467 13.70 52.66 75.68
CA VAL A 467 14.56 51.55 75.28
C VAL A 467 15.41 51.07 76.43
N SER A 468 15.43 49.80 76.70
CA SER A 468 16.58 48.95 77.03
C SER A 468 16.16 47.52 77.33
N ALA A 469 16.94 46.60 76.82
CA ALA A 469 17.02 45.19 77.12
C ALA A 469 16.17 44.32 76.24
N LEU A 470 16.77 43.68 75.28
CA LEU A 470 17.15 42.27 75.24
C LEU A 470 17.77 41.97 73.90
N LEU A 471 19.08 42.01 73.90
CA LEU A 471 19.89 41.16 73.02
C LEU A 471 19.84 39.78 73.64
N ASP A 472 19.50 38.81 72.82
CA ASP A 472 20.16 37.51 72.79
C ASP A 472 19.38 36.54 71.83
N ASP A 473 20.24 35.84 71.08
CA ASP A 473 19.92 34.61 70.34
C ASP A 473 19.16 34.67 68.99
N VAL A 474 19.97 34.84 67.94
CA VAL A 474 19.65 34.37 66.61
C VAL A 474 20.79 33.42 66.17
N PRO A 475 20.52 32.14 65.92
CA PRO A 475 21.49 31.29 65.19
C PRO A 475 21.41 31.55 63.70
N VAL A 476 22.56 31.90 63.17
CA VAL A 476 22.87 31.99 61.73
C VAL A 476 22.71 30.60 61.11
N THR A 477 21.86 30.48 60.12
CA THR A 477 21.83 29.28 59.23
C THR A 477 22.47 29.70 57.91
N GLU A 478 23.62 29.09 57.64
CA GLU A 478 24.39 29.23 56.40
C GLU A 478 23.61 28.62 55.23
N GLU A 479 23.59 29.35 54.11
CA GLU A 479 23.18 28.79 52.81
C GLU A 479 24.25 27.79 52.33
N PRO A 480 23.88 26.56 51.86
CA PRO A 480 24.81 25.68 51.18
C PRO A 480 24.92 26.04 49.70
N SER A 481 26.17 26.19 49.32
CA SER A 481 26.73 26.41 47.99
C SER A 481 26.33 25.26 47.02
N ALA A 482 26.08 25.63 45.77
CA ALA A 482 25.67 24.78 44.66
C ALA A 482 26.85 23.95 44.08
N GLU A 483 27.38 22.98 44.83
CA GLU A 483 28.40 22.05 44.30
C GLU A 483 28.26 20.57 44.75
N ASP A 484 27.22 20.17 45.49
CA ASP A 484 27.02 18.78 45.94
C ASP A 484 25.72 18.14 45.46
N ALA A 485 25.44 18.17 44.15
CA ALA A 485 24.31 17.44 43.56
C ALA A 485 24.73 16.65 42.33
N ALA A 486 25.81 15.88 42.46
CA ALA A 486 26.27 14.99 41.37
C ALA A 486 26.86 13.66 41.85
N GLU A 487 26.47 13.15 43.04
CA GLU A 487 26.84 11.79 43.46
C GLU A 487 25.78 11.21 44.41
N ALA A 488 24.62 10.82 43.88
CA ALA A 488 23.70 9.90 44.58
C ALA A 488 22.62 9.39 43.64
N ASP A 489 22.99 8.56 42.65
CA ASP A 489 22.09 7.65 41.95
C ASP A 489 22.89 6.48 41.33
N ALA A 490 23.53 5.75 42.21
CA ALA A 490 24.05 4.44 41.89
C ALA A 490 24.10 3.63 43.20
N GLU A 491 22.96 2.99 43.54
CA GLU A 491 22.87 1.80 44.38
C GLU A 491 21.41 1.61 44.83
N ALA A 492 20.69 0.79 44.08
CA ALA A 492 19.61 -0.10 44.52
C ALA A 492 18.94 -0.72 43.29
N ASP A 493 19.33 -1.94 43.00
CA ASP A 493 18.47 -3.11 42.94
C ASP A 493 19.22 -4.25 42.25
N THR A 494 19.97 -4.95 43.07
CA THR A 494 20.34 -6.35 42.87
C THR A 494 19.35 -7.15 43.68
N GLU A 495 18.71 -8.04 43.01
CA GLU A 495 18.19 -9.34 43.42
C GLU A 495 16.92 -9.70 42.66
N THR A 496 17.01 -10.65 41.73
CA THR A 496 16.31 -11.90 41.82
C THR A 496 16.63 -12.81 40.63
N GLU A 497 17.29 -13.88 40.99
CA GLU A 497 17.21 -15.27 40.51
C GLU A 497 17.53 -15.61 39.04
N ALA A 498 18.69 -16.22 38.99
CA ALA A 498 19.16 -17.16 38.00
C ALA A 498 18.24 -18.39 37.91
N ASP A 499 17.90 -18.78 36.71
CA ASP A 499 17.63 -20.17 36.38
C ASP A 499 18.57 -20.60 35.25
N VAL A 500 19.52 -21.38 35.69
CA VAL A 500 20.53 -22.09 34.92
C VAL A 500 19.83 -23.25 34.21
N ILE A 501 19.93 -23.30 32.88
CA ILE A 501 19.82 -24.57 32.15
C ILE A 501 21.06 -24.71 31.27
N ASP A 502 21.90 -25.58 31.78
CA ASP A 502 22.95 -26.37 31.20
C ASP A 502 22.58 -26.94 29.84
N ALA A 503 23.42 -26.74 28.83
CA ALA A 503 23.43 -27.55 27.62
C ALA A 503 24.86 -27.66 27.13
N GLY A 504 25.35 -28.85 27.34
CA GLY A 504 26.71 -29.35 27.14
C GLY A 504 27.30 -29.09 25.77
N VAL A 505 28.53 -28.76 25.84
CA VAL A 505 29.57 -28.86 24.84
C VAL A 505 29.73 -30.34 24.45
N VAL A 506 29.66 -30.64 23.17
CA VAL A 506 30.27 -31.82 22.56
C VAL A 506 31.21 -31.33 21.48
N GLU A 507 32.47 -31.30 21.86
CA GLU A 507 33.59 -31.38 20.94
C GLU A 507 33.61 -32.78 20.32
N SER A 508 33.87 -32.84 19.03
CA SER A 508 34.55 -33.98 18.42
C SER A 508 35.42 -33.45 17.28
N ASP A 509 36.70 -33.46 17.60
CA ASP A 509 37.84 -33.56 16.70
C ASP A 509 37.70 -34.75 15.77
N ASP A 510 38.33 -34.63 14.62
CA ASP A 510 39.20 -35.49 13.83
C ASP A 510 39.12 -35.05 12.38
N ALA A 511 40.13 -34.42 11.82
CA ALA A 511 41.49 -34.82 11.48
C ALA A 511 41.58 -35.62 10.18
N GLU A 512 42.40 -35.07 9.28
CA GLU A 512 43.25 -35.74 8.27
C GLU A 512 42.51 -36.36 7.09
N SER A 513 42.97 -36.22 5.86
CA SER A 513 44.29 -36.04 5.25
C SER A 513 44.11 -35.80 3.75
N GLU A 514 44.89 -34.94 3.16
CA GLU A 514 45.97 -35.23 2.20
C GLU A 514 45.59 -36.01 0.92
N ASN A 515 45.76 -35.38 -0.22
CA ASN A 515 46.76 -35.53 -1.28
C ASN A 515 46.21 -34.80 -2.52
N ALA A 516 46.82 -33.81 -3.10
CA ALA A 516 48.11 -33.69 -3.76
C ALA A 516 48.21 -34.48 -5.09
N GLU A 517 48.74 -33.76 -6.04
CA GLU A 517 49.35 -34.12 -7.32
C GLU A 517 48.43 -33.91 -8.51
N GLU A 518 48.72 -32.87 -9.28
CA GLU A 518 49.81 -32.70 -10.30
C GLU A 518 49.43 -33.35 -11.62
N ASN A 519 49.36 -32.57 -12.62
CA ASN A 519 50.22 -32.38 -13.80
C ASN A 519 49.43 -31.64 -14.88
N GLU A 520 49.91 -30.50 -15.24
CA GLU A 520 50.93 -30.19 -16.27
C GLU A 520 50.42 -30.43 -17.69
N ASP A 521 50.49 -29.28 -18.39
CA ASP A 521 51.02 -29.06 -19.72
C ASP A 521 50.25 -29.57 -20.93
N GLU A 522 49.79 -28.64 -21.77
CA GLU A 522 50.38 -28.38 -23.09
C GLU A 522 49.55 -27.37 -23.89
N GLU A 523 50.05 -26.17 -24.03
CA GLU A 523 50.09 -25.46 -25.29
C GLU A 523 51.34 -25.99 -26.03
N PRO A 524 51.53 -25.86 -27.37
CA PRO A 524 51.21 -24.70 -28.17
C PRO A 524 50.97 -24.94 -29.70
N ALA A 525 50.67 -23.82 -30.36
CA ALA A 525 51.14 -23.35 -31.69
C ALA A 525 50.61 -24.01 -32.98
N GLU A 526 50.19 -23.22 -33.83
CA GLU A 526 50.76 -22.47 -34.93
C GLU A 526 50.08 -22.76 -36.28
N ASP A 527 49.83 -21.67 -36.98
CA ASP A 527 49.96 -21.44 -38.43
C ASP A 527 48.97 -22.07 -39.41
N ALA A 528 48.19 -21.22 -40.10
CA ALA A 528 48.41 -20.87 -41.51
C ALA A 528 47.26 -20.15 -42.16
N GLU A 529 47.43 -18.90 -42.47
CA GLU A 529 46.93 -18.26 -43.71
C GLU A 529 47.87 -18.64 -44.83
N PRO A 530 47.64 -18.33 -46.13
CA PRO A 530 46.51 -17.68 -46.82
C PRO A 530 46.15 -18.40 -48.16
N GLY A 531 45.02 -18.00 -48.75
CA GLY A 531 44.65 -18.43 -50.11
C GLY A 531 43.82 -17.37 -50.83
N THR A 532 44.55 -16.51 -51.51
CA THR A 532 44.09 -15.59 -52.55
C THR A 532 43.48 -16.34 -53.75
N GLY A 533 42.44 -15.73 -54.33
CA GLY A 533 41.87 -16.14 -55.61
C GLY A 533 40.82 -15.17 -56.06
N GLU A 534 41.21 -14.22 -56.68
CA GLU A 534 40.91 -13.28 -57.74
C GLU A 534 39.96 -13.82 -58.81
N VAL A 535 39.15 -12.85 -59.30
CA VAL A 535 38.70 -12.53 -60.65
C VAL A 535 37.52 -13.29 -61.23
N SER A 536 36.44 -12.58 -61.51
CA SER A 536 35.97 -12.32 -62.87
C SER A 536 34.82 -11.37 -62.94
N GLU A 537 35.05 -10.22 -63.61
CA GLU A 537 34.10 -9.30 -64.23
C GLU A 537 33.26 -10.00 -65.30
N ALA A 538 32.04 -9.52 -65.47
CA ALA A 538 31.31 -9.26 -66.72
C ALA A 538 29.99 -8.56 -66.30
N GLU A 539 29.82 -7.25 -66.52
CA GLU A 539 29.32 -6.54 -67.71
C GLU A 539 28.19 -7.34 -68.41
N ASP A 540 26.96 -6.86 -68.39
CA ASP A 540 26.38 -6.09 -69.48
C ASP A 540 24.84 -6.06 -69.43
N GLU A 541 24.32 -4.92 -69.86
CA GLU A 541 23.03 -4.62 -70.57
C GLU A 541 21.72 -4.55 -69.82
N ALA A 542 21.31 -3.29 -69.67
CA ALA A 542 19.92 -2.90 -69.89
C ALA A 542 19.60 -2.86 -71.41
N PRO A 543 18.34 -3.00 -71.89
CA PRO A 543 17.45 -1.81 -71.96
C PRO A 543 15.94 -2.02 -71.88
N SER A 544 15.27 -0.95 -71.45
CA SER A 544 14.05 -0.25 -71.88
C SER A 544 12.86 -0.96 -72.53
N LYS A 545 11.65 -0.45 -72.08
CA LYS A 545 10.34 -0.23 -72.75
C LYS A 545 9.40 -1.44 -72.84
N GLU A 546 8.26 -1.38 -72.20
CA GLU A 546 7.00 -0.68 -72.52
C GLU A 546 6.13 -0.51 -71.24
#